data_2baaef62eeea5bae36cdce0cbc2f5f3d
#
_entry.id   2baaef62eeea5bae36cdce0cbc2f5f3d
#
_cell.length_a   1.000
_cell.length_b   1.000
_cell.length_c   1.000
_cell.angle_alpha   90.00
_cell.angle_beta   90.00
_cell.angle_gamma   90.00
#
_symmetry.space_group_name_H-M   'P 1'
#
loop_
_entity.id
_entity.type
_entity.pdbx_description
1 polymer ?
#
loop_
_entity_poly.entity_id
_entity_poly.type
_entity_poly.pdbx_seq_one_letter_code
_entity_poly.pdbx_strand_id
1 'polypeptide(L)'
;MSKTMIITDTCCDLPANLVDQYDVEILATTFNIDDRILYEGIDFSQENFYEILPAPKDKIKSVSIPAAVYLDRFKNAASCGFENVIVIMTGDDYFPMHRTAQEAIDLYKAQNPTSTLRIEIFNSKNPSMAAGMLVLEAAKLAQDGTSIDEIMTALNEAKVSIVIEGPDGKSFDQLYDSCAESLRADKPDYAIGYASRKKEARALAMLLEEELGYAPITLYKLGAISAYTASKDALAFCFKA
;
A
#
# COMPACT_ATOMS: atom_id res chain seq x y z
N MET A 1 -16.21 -21.91 -2.60
CA MET A 1 -14.97 -21.11 -2.61
C MET A 1 -15.10 -20.09 -1.48
N SER A 2 -14.11 -19.99 -0.63
CA SER A 2 -14.12 -19.06 0.50
C SER A 2 -14.06 -17.62 -0.01
N LYS A 3 -14.93 -16.74 0.48
CA LYS A 3 -14.98 -15.34 0.06
C LYS A 3 -14.17 -14.50 1.03
N THR A 4 -13.01 -14.02 0.59
CA THR A 4 -12.09 -13.22 1.40
C THR A 4 -12.05 -11.78 0.93
N MET A 5 -12.27 -10.81 1.85
CA MET A 5 -12.10 -9.38 1.62
C MET A 5 -10.67 -8.97 1.97
N ILE A 6 -10.04 -8.21 1.09
CA ILE A 6 -8.72 -7.62 1.35
C ILE A 6 -8.90 -6.14 1.66
N ILE A 7 -8.42 -5.73 2.83
CA ILE A 7 -8.45 -4.34 3.32
C ILE A 7 -7.01 -3.86 3.45
N THR A 8 -6.74 -2.64 3.00
CA THR A 8 -5.46 -1.96 3.22
C THR A 8 -5.68 -0.47 3.45
N ASP A 9 -4.64 0.31 3.50
CA ASP A 9 -4.67 1.77 3.69
C ASP A 9 -4.07 2.52 2.49
N THR A 10 -4.30 3.83 2.39
CA THR A 10 -3.81 4.66 1.28
C THR A 10 -2.29 4.69 1.15
N CYS A 11 -1.53 4.33 2.22
CA CYS A 11 -0.07 4.29 2.17
C CYS A 11 0.51 3.14 1.34
N CYS A 12 -0.34 2.21 0.85
CA CYS A 12 0.08 1.16 -0.08
C CYS A 12 0.35 1.69 -1.49
N ASP A 13 -0.05 2.93 -1.80
CA ASP A 13 0.12 3.62 -3.07
C ASP A 13 -0.43 2.87 -4.29
N LEU A 14 -1.42 2.00 -4.10
CA LEU A 14 -2.06 1.28 -5.19
C LEU A 14 -2.83 2.24 -6.11
N PRO A 15 -2.60 2.20 -7.43
CA PRO A 15 -3.40 2.93 -8.39
C PRO A 15 -4.87 2.48 -8.39
N ALA A 16 -5.79 3.42 -8.58
CA ALA A 16 -7.24 3.17 -8.53
C ALA A 16 -7.69 2.03 -9.47
N ASN A 17 -7.10 1.94 -10.68
CA ASN A 17 -7.42 0.86 -11.61
C ASN A 17 -7.09 -0.53 -11.08
N LEU A 18 -6.04 -0.68 -10.27
CA LEU A 18 -5.70 -1.96 -9.64
C LEU A 18 -6.58 -2.23 -8.41
N VAL A 19 -6.93 -1.18 -7.66
CA VAL A 19 -7.89 -1.26 -6.56
C VAL A 19 -9.23 -1.78 -7.07
N ASP A 20 -9.76 -1.18 -8.14
CA ASP A 20 -11.03 -1.57 -8.76
C ASP A 20 -10.96 -2.98 -9.38
N GLN A 21 -9.86 -3.30 -10.07
CA GLN A 21 -9.68 -4.60 -10.73
C GLN A 21 -9.68 -5.76 -9.73
N TYR A 22 -9.10 -5.57 -8.56
CA TYR A 22 -8.92 -6.62 -7.57
C TYR A 22 -9.86 -6.49 -6.36
N ASP A 23 -10.84 -5.57 -6.41
CA ASP A 23 -11.83 -5.36 -5.35
C ASP A 23 -11.19 -5.16 -3.95
N VAL A 24 -10.16 -4.32 -3.90
CA VAL A 24 -9.43 -4.03 -2.65
C VAL A 24 -10.11 -2.88 -1.90
N GLU A 25 -10.42 -3.08 -0.64
CA GLU A 25 -10.96 -2.02 0.22
C GLU A 25 -9.82 -1.15 0.75
N ILE A 26 -9.84 0.14 0.42
CA ILE A 26 -8.82 1.11 0.86
C ILE A 26 -9.36 1.97 2.00
N LEU A 27 -8.65 2.00 3.11
CA LEU A 27 -8.92 2.91 4.23
C LEU A 27 -8.06 4.18 4.10
N ALA A 28 -8.71 5.33 4.22
CA ALA A 28 -8.02 6.61 4.18
C ALA A 28 -7.13 6.79 5.40
N THR A 29 -5.83 7.02 5.18
CA THR A 29 -4.94 7.46 6.25
C THR A 29 -5.25 8.88 6.65
N THR A 30 -5.01 9.19 7.92
CA THR A 30 -5.34 10.46 8.54
C THR A 30 -4.09 11.24 8.88
N PHE A 31 -4.17 12.56 8.67
CA PHE A 31 -3.12 13.51 9.01
C PHE A 31 -3.67 14.59 9.92
N ASN A 32 -2.92 14.94 10.94
CA ASN A 32 -3.14 16.19 11.68
C ASN A 32 -2.21 17.24 11.09
N ILE A 33 -2.78 18.26 10.47
CA ILE A 33 -2.07 19.37 9.85
C ILE A 33 -2.67 20.67 10.42
N ASP A 34 -1.87 21.44 11.16
CA ASP A 34 -2.32 22.68 11.83
C ASP A 34 -3.63 22.46 12.64
N ASP A 35 -3.64 21.41 13.49
CA ASP A 35 -4.76 21.00 14.36
C ASP A 35 -6.04 20.58 13.60
N ARG A 36 -5.98 20.36 12.29
CA ARG A 36 -7.06 19.80 11.50
C ARG A 36 -6.76 18.35 11.12
N ILE A 37 -7.74 17.50 11.26
CA ILE A 37 -7.68 16.11 10.77
C ILE A 37 -8.10 16.12 9.31
N LEU A 38 -7.21 15.65 8.45
CA LEU A 38 -7.42 15.52 7.00
C LEU A 38 -7.24 14.05 6.58
N TYR A 39 -8.05 13.60 5.64
CA TYR A 39 -8.10 12.24 5.13
C TYR A 39 -7.56 12.20 3.70
N GLU A 40 -6.55 11.37 3.46
CA GLU A 40 -6.01 11.14 2.13
C GLU A 40 -7.05 10.48 1.23
N GLY A 41 -7.20 11.01 0.01
CA GLY A 41 -8.22 10.54 -0.95
C GLY A 41 -9.62 11.13 -0.73
N ILE A 42 -9.86 11.86 0.38
CA ILE A 42 -11.13 12.53 0.70
C ILE A 42 -10.96 14.05 0.74
N ASP A 43 -10.09 14.54 1.64
CA ASP A 43 -9.86 15.99 1.80
C ASP A 43 -8.77 16.51 0.87
N PHE A 44 -7.89 15.64 0.43
CA PHE A 44 -6.84 15.95 -0.53
C PHE A 44 -6.46 14.70 -1.35
N SER A 45 -5.92 14.92 -2.53
CA SER A 45 -5.39 13.89 -3.41
C SER A 45 -3.85 13.86 -3.38
N GLN A 46 -3.27 12.80 -3.92
CA GLN A 46 -1.83 12.73 -4.16
C GLN A 46 -1.34 13.86 -5.09
N GLU A 47 -2.19 14.37 -5.97
CA GLU A 47 -1.85 15.44 -6.92
C GLU A 47 -1.66 16.78 -6.23
N ASN A 48 -2.56 17.13 -5.28
CA ASN A 48 -2.54 18.44 -4.62
C ASN A 48 -1.93 18.43 -3.22
N PHE A 49 -1.40 17.30 -2.79
CA PHE A 49 -0.85 17.14 -1.44
C PHE A 49 0.18 18.24 -1.08
N TYR A 50 1.10 18.51 -1.99
CA TYR A 50 2.14 19.52 -1.75
C TYR A 50 1.63 20.97 -1.74
N GLU A 51 0.45 21.22 -2.30
CA GLU A 51 -0.17 22.55 -2.29
C GLU A 51 -0.78 22.87 -0.92
N ILE A 52 -1.21 21.83 -0.19
CA ILE A 52 -1.86 21.97 1.11
C ILE A 52 -0.92 21.77 2.28
N LEU A 53 0.29 21.25 2.03
CA LEU A 53 1.29 21.06 3.06
C LEU A 53 1.85 22.39 3.53
N PRO A 54 1.73 22.75 4.82
CA PRO A 54 2.50 23.85 5.40
C PRO A 54 3.99 23.49 5.36
N ALA A 55 4.82 24.50 5.15
CA ALA A 55 6.27 24.33 4.94
C ALA A 55 7.07 23.57 6.03
N PRO A 56 6.75 23.57 7.33
CA PRO A 56 7.52 22.82 8.32
C PRO A 56 7.03 21.39 8.50
N LYS A 57 7.93 20.42 8.30
CA LYS A 57 7.67 18.98 8.49
C LYS A 57 7.19 18.61 9.92
N ASP A 58 7.56 19.38 10.92
CA ASP A 58 7.19 19.17 12.33
C ASP A 58 5.70 19.39 12.64
N LYS A 59 4.97 20.02 11.73
CA LYS A 59 3.53 20.30 11.88
C LYS A 59 2.62 19.21 11.30
N ILE A 60 3.18 18.19 10.67
CA ILE A 60 2.41 17.09 10.10
C ILE A 60 2.59 15.87 10.97
N LYS A 61 1.51 15.36 11.49
CA LYS A 61 1.48 14.12 12.25
C LYS A 61 0.51 13.15 11.57
N SER A 62 1.01 11.97 11.29
CA SER A 62 0.13 10.87 10.92
C SER A 62 -0.67 10.44 12.14
N VAL A 63 -1.93 10.11 11.92
CA VAL A 63 -2.85 9.63 12.95
C VAL A 63 -3.32 8.23 12.54
N SER A 64 -3.30 7.30 13.49
CA SER A 64 -3.82 5.95 13.23
C SER A 64 -5.27 5.98 12.79
N ILE A 65 -5.64 5.13 11.84
CA ILE A 65 -7.03 4.93 11.45
C ILE A 65 -7.80 4.48 12.69
N PRO A 66 -8.94 5.14 13.05
CA PRO A 66 -9.70 4.79 14.24
C PRO A 66 -10.25 3.37 14.18
N ALA A 67 -10.29 2.67 15.32
CA ALA A 67 -10.85 1.32 15.41
C ALA A 67 -12.30 1.24 14.89
N ALA A 68 -13.09 2.31 15.05
CA ALA A 68 -14.46 2.37 14.54
C ALA A 68 -14.55 2.21 13.01
N VAL A 69 -13.54 2.68 12.26
CA VAL A 69 -13.49 2.55 10.80
C VAL A 69 -13.30 1.08 10.40
N TYR A 70 -12.34 0.38 11.02
CA TYR A 70 -12.15 -1.05 10.81
C TYR A 70 -13.40 -1.86 11.21
N LEU A 71 -13.98 -1.54 12.37
CA LEU A 71 -15.17 -2.23 12.87
C LEU A 71 -16.34 -2.12 11.89
N ASP A 72 -16.54 -0.95 11.28
CA ASP A 72 -17.56 -0.74 10.26
C ASP A 72 -17.30 -1.63 9.02
N ARG A 73 -16.06 -1.74 8.57
CA ARG A 73 -15.69 -2.63 7.46
C ARG A 73 -15.89 -4.10 7.78
N PHE A 74 -15.59 -4.54 8.99
CA PHE A 74 -15.84 -5.92 9.42
C PHE A 74 -17.33 -6.26 9.44
N LYS A 75 -18.18 -5.33 9.90
CA LYS A 75 -19.65 -5.47 9.86
C LYS A 75 -20.16 -5.52 8.42
N ASN A 76 -19.62 -4.67 7.55
CA ASN A 76 -19.95 -4.68 6.13
C ASN A 76 -19.55 -5.99 5.46
N ALA A 77 -18.34 -6.48 5.70
CA ALA A 77 -17.88 -7.75 5.19
C ALA A 77 -18.82 -8.89 5.57
N ALA A 78 -19.18 -8.99 6.86
CA ALA A 78 -20.12 -9.99 7.34
C ALA A 78 -21.49 -9.89 6.66
N SER A 79 -22.03 -8.66 6.50
CA SER A 79 -23.33 -8.43 5.85
C SER A 79 -23.32 -8.75 4.36
N CYS A 80 -22.19 -8.59 3.69
CA CYS A 80 -21.97 -8.96 2.29
C CYS A 80 -21.62 -10.43 2.07
N GLY A 81 -21.61 -11.24 3.15
CA GLY A 81 -21.39 -12.68 3.08
C GLY A 81 -19.93 -13.08 2.84
N PHE A 82 -18.97 -12.22 3.21
CA PHE A 82 -17.57 -12.63 3.29
C PHE A 82 -17.37 -13.58 4.48
N GLU A 83 -16.55 -14.59 4.28
CA GLU A 83 -16.17 -15.55 5.33
C GLU A 83 -14.89 -15.11 6.02
N ASN A 84 -14.04 -14.36 5.31
CA ASN A 84 -12.75 -13.91 5.79
C ASN A 84 -12.49 -12.44 5.45
N VAL A 85 -11.68 -11.81 6.28
CA VAL A 85 -11.07 -10.48 6.06
C VAL A 85 -9.58 -10.58 6.35
N ILE A 86 -8.76 -10.06 5.47
CA ILE A 86 -7.33 -9.84 5.72
C ILE A 86 -7.07 -8.34 5.68
N VAL A 87 -6.60 -7.77 6.79
CA VAL A 87 -6.16 -6.38 6.87
C VAL A 87 -4.65 -6.36 6.65
N ILE A 88 -4.21 -5.89 5.49
CA ILE A 88 -2.78 -5.75 5.16
C ILE A 88 -2.39 -4.31 5.38
N MET A 89 -1.51 -4.06 6.35
CA MET A 89 -1.11 -2.73 6.76
C MET A 89 0.29 -2.39 6.28
N THR A 90 0.49 -1.13 5.93
CA THR A 90 1.82 -0.53 5.87
C THR A 90 2.50 -0.71 7.23
N GLY A 91 3.81 -0.96 7.25
CA GLY A 91 4.52 -1.34 8.48
C GLY A 91 4.28 -0.41 9.67
N ASP A 92 4.11 -0.98 10.87
CA ASP A 92 3.89 -0.25 12.13
C ASP A 92 4.99 0.77 12.46
N ASP A 93 6.19 0.58 11.91
CA ASP A 93 7.30 1.56 12.03
C ASP A 93 6.97 2.89 11.34
N TYR A 94 6.03 2.87 10.39
CA TYR A 94 5.55 4.05 9.69
C TYR A 94 4.27 4.59 10.33
N PHE A 95 3.35 3.69 10.74
CA PHE A 95 2.06 4.01 11.33
C PHE A 95 1.64 2.95 12.35
N PRO A 96 1.34 3.31 13.59
CA PRO A 96 0.93 2.35 14.61
C PRO A 96 -0.54 1.91 14.43
N MET A 97 -0.87 1.30 13.29
CA MET A 97 -2.24 0.91 12.93
C MET A 97 -2.64 -0.45 13.50
N HIS A 98 -1.67 -1.32 13.80
CA HIS A 98 -1.94 -2.66 14.32
C HIS A 98 -2.82 -2.64 15.58
N ARG A 99 -2.55 -1.73 16.51
CA ARG A 99 -3.30 -1.63 17.76
C ARG A 99 -4.77 -1.30 17.52
N THR A 100 -5.08 -0.33 16.66
CA THR A 100 -6.46 0.09 16.40
C THR A 100 -7.23 -0.95 15.58
N ALA A 101 -6.56 -1.66 14.67
CA ALA A 101 -7.15 -2.79 13.95
C ALA A 101 -7.44 -3.97 14.90
N GLN A 102 -6.53 -4.30 15.83
CA GLN A 102 -6.75 -5.33 16.83
C GLN A 102 -7.90 -4.97 17.78
N GLU A 103 -7.96 -3.73 18.25
CA GLU A 103 -9.07 -3.22 19.05
C GLU A 103 -10.42 -3.40 18.32
N ALA A 104 -10.44 -3.12 17.02
CA ALA A 104 -11.65 -3.32 16.20
C ALA A 104 -12.06 -4.80 16.11
N ILE A 105 -11.09 -5.73 16.01
CA ILE A 105 -11.36 -7.18 16.02
C ILE A 105 -12.00 -7.58 17.34
N ASP A 106 -11.44 -7.12 18.46
CA ASP A 106 -11.93 -7.46 19.78
C ASP A 106 -13.35 -6.91 20.01
N LEU A 107 -13.60 -5.67 19.57
CA LEU A 107 -14.94 -5.07 19.58
C LEU A 107 -15.93 -5.83 18.68
N TYR A 108 -15.50 -6.24 17.48
CA TYR A 108 -16.33 -7.01 16.56
C TYR A 108 -16.75 -8.33 17.17
N LYS A 109 -15.81 -9.09 17.72
CA LYS A 109 -16.08 -10.38 18.39
C LYS A 109 -17.00 -10.24 19.58
N ALA A 110 -16.79 -9.20 20.40
CA ALA A 110 -17.64 -8.92 21.56
C ALA A 110 -19.09 -8.58 21.17
N GLN A 111 -19.28 -7.82 20.08
CA GLN A 111 -20.60 -7.43 19.58
C GLN A 111 -21.28 -8.54 18.77
N ASN A 112 -20.54 -9.50 18.23
CA ASN A 112 -21.03 -10.56 17.35
C ASN A 112 -20.51 -11.94 17.78
N PRO A 113 -20.87 -12.45 18.98
CA PRO A 113 -20.27 -13.66 19.54
C PRO A 113 -20.56 -14.95 18.74
N THR A 114 -21.54 -14.92 17.87
CA THR A 114 -21.92 -16.05 16.99
C THR A 114 -21.40 -15.89 15.57
N SER A 115 -20.68 -14.83 15.26
CA SER A 115 -20.12 -14.62 13.93
C SER A 115 -19.01 -15.62 13.65
N THR A 116 -19.03 -16.16 12.44
CA THR A 116 -18.00 -17.06 11.90
C THR A 116 -16.97 -16.30 11.04
N LEU A 117 -17.09 -14.96 10.91
CA LEU A 117 -16.15 -14.16 10.14
C LEU A 117 -14.74 -14.26 10.76
N ARG A 118 -13.80 -14.77 9.99
CA ARG A 118 -12.40 -14.83 10.36
C ARG A 118 -11.69 -13.54 9.92
N ILE A 119 -10.98 -12.89 10.84
CA ILE A 119 -10.29 -11.64 10.56
C ILE A 119 -8.82 -11.81 10.95
N GLU A 120 -7.92 -11.58 10.01
CA GLU A 120 -6.48 -11.62 10.18
C GLU A 120 -5.86 -10.26 9.89
N ILE A 121 -4.77 -9.94 10.60
CA ILE A 121 -3.96 -8.74 10.35
C ILE A 121 -2.59 -9.19 9.87
N PHE A 122 -2.14 -8.60 8.76
CA PHE A 122 -0.81 -8.79 8.23
C PHE A 122 -0.03 -7.45 8.23
N ASN A 123 1.08 -7.42 8.97
CA ASN A 123 1.99 -6.29 8.94
C ASN A 123 3.00 -6.48 7.79
N SER A 124 2.88 -5.68 6.74
CA SER A 124 3.75 -5.80 5.57
C SER A 124 5.20 -5.43 5.86
N LYS A 125 5.46 -4.64 6.91
CA LYS A 125 6.77 -4.02 7.24
C LYS A 125 7.38 -3.23 6.09
N ASN A 126 6.57 -2.87 5.11
CA ASN A 126 6.98 -2.17 3.91
C ASN A 126 6.13 -0.91 3.69
N PRO A 127 6.72 0.18 3.20
CA PRO A 127 5.98 1.35 2.76
C PRO A 127 5.56 1.25 1.30
N SER A 128 4.64 2.14 0.90
CA SER A 128 4.33 2.41 -0.50
C SER A 128 3.94 1.15 -1.29
N MET A 129 4.25 1.12 -2.56
CA MET A 129 3.92 0.02 -3.47
C MET A 129 4.57 -1.33 -3.10
N ALA A 130 5.57 -1.37 -2.23
CA ALA A 130 6.05 -2.64 -1.68
C ALA A 130 4.98 -3.32 -0.81
N ALA A 131 4.26 -2.55 0.01
CA ALA A 131 3.03 -3.05 0.65
C ALA A 131 1.95 -3.34 -0.38
N GLY A 132 1.78 -2.47 -1.38
CA GLY A 132 0.81 -2.64 -2.48
C GLY A 132 1.00 -3.93 -3.27
N MET A 133 2.24 -4.38 -3.51
CA MET A 133 2.50 -5.66 -4.15
C MET A 133 2.01 -6.85 -3.34
N LEU A 134 2.17 -6.82 -2.02
CA LEU A 134 1.62 -7.84 -1.13
C LEU A 134 0.09 -7.83 -1.11
N VAL A 135 -0.50 -6.64 -1.13
CA VAL A 135 -1.96 -6.48 -1.25
C VAL A 135 -2.47 -7.08 -2.56
N LEU A 136 -1.81 -6.80 -3.69
CA LEU A 136 -2.19 -7.36 -4.99
C LEU A 136 -2.06 -8.88 -5.01
N GLU A 137 -1.03 -9.44 -4.40
CA GLU A 137 -0.88 -10.89 -4.31
C GLU A 137 -2.02 -11.52 -3.51
N ALA A 138 -2.31 -10.99 -2.33
CA ALA A 138 -3.42 -11.47 -1.51
C ALA A 138 -4.76 -11.34 -2.24
N ALA A 139 -4.99 -10.22 -2.94
CA ALA A 139 -6.23 -9.98 -3.66
C ALA A 139 -6.41 -10.93 -4.87
N LYS A 140 -5.34 -11.22 -5.62
CA LYS A 140 -5.35 -12.22 -6.70
C LYS A 140 -5.70 -13.60 -6.15
N LEU A 141 -5.01 -14.04 -5.10
CA LEU A 141 -5.28 -15.33 -4.45
C LEU A 141 -6.71 -15.42 -3.89
N ALA A 142 -7.22 -14.31 -3.31
CA ALA A 142 -8.59 -14.25 -2.82
C ALA A 142 -9.62 -14.37 -3.94
N GLN A 143 -9.40 -13.74 -5.11
CA GLN A 143 -10.25 -13.88 -6.30
C GLN A 143 -10.24 -15.29 -6.85
N ASP A 144 -9.11 -16.00 -6.78
CA ASP A 144 -8.96 -17.39 -7.19
C ASP A 144 -9.61 -18.37 -6.19
N GLY A 145 -10.12 -17.86 -5.05
CA GLY A 145 -10.80 -18.66 -4.02
C GLY A 145 -9.84 -19.44 -3.12
N THR A 146 -8.57 -19.04 -3.07
CA THR A 146 -7.54 -19.59 -2.18
C THR A 146 -7.94 -19.42 -0.73
N SER A 147 -7.63 -20.38 0.11
CA SER A 147 -7.95 -20.31 1.54
C SER A 147 -7.17 -19.20 2.25
N ILE A 148 -7.75 -18.65 3.32
CA ILE A 148 -7.08 -17.59 4.09
C ILE A 148 -5.72 -18.04 4.66
N ASP A 149 -5.58 -19.32 5.04
CA ASP A 149 -4.31 -19.87 5.56
C ASP A 149 -3.23 -19.90 4.47
N GLU A 150 -3.58 -20.29 3.26
CA GLU A 150 -2.68 -20.28 2.11
C GLU A 150 -2.29 -18.86 1.71
N ILE A 151 -3.25 -17.90 1.72
CA ILE A 151 -2.96 -16.49 1.47
C ILE A 151 -1.99 -15.95 2.52
N MET A 152 -2.24 -16.20 3.80
CA MET A 152 -1.35 -15.76 4.89
C MET A 152 0.04 -16.40 4.79
N THR A 153 0.13 -17.64 4.34
CA THR A 153 1.40 -18.34 4.08
C THR A 153 2.16 -17.64 2.95
N ALA A 154 1.50 -17.40 1.82
CA ALA A 154 2.10 -16.70 0.68
C ALA A 154 2.62 -15.30 1.06
N LEU A 155 1.84 -14.54 1.85
CA LEU A 155 2.26 -13.22 2.34
C LEU A 155 3.50 -13.29 3.25
N ASN A 156 3.61 -14.32 4.09
CA ASN A 156 4.77 -14.50 4.98
C ASN A 156 6.05 -14.93 4.23
N GLU A 157 5.91 -15.61 3.12
CA GLU A 157 7.01 -16.08 2.27
C GLU A 157 7.43 -15.05 1.22
N ALA A 158 6.53 -14.11 0.86
CA ALA A 158 6.78 -13.10 -0.15
C ALA A 158 7.93 -12.17 0.27
N LYS A 159 8.84 -11.93 -0.68
CA LYS A 159 9.94 -10.99 -0.53
C LYS A 159 9.71 -9.81 -1.45
N VAL A 160 9.52 -8.64 -0.88
CA VAL A 160 9.39 -7.40 -1.62
C VAL A 160 10.49 -6.43 -1.20
N SER A 161 10.95 -5.63 -2.13
CA SER A 161 11.95 -4.62 -1.89
C SER A 161 11.51 -3.29 -2.49
N ILE A 162 11.88 -2.20 -1.84
CA ILE A 162 11.64 -0.85 -2.32
C ILE A 162 12.87 0.02 -2.12
N VAL A 163 13.20 0.79 -3.14
CA VAL A 163 14.19 1.87 -3.09
C VAL A 163 13.46 3.17 -3.40
N ILE A 164 13.57 4.16 -2.53
CA ILE A 164 13.02 5.50 -2.75
C ILE A 164 14.18 6.49 -2.71
N GLU A 165 14.43 7.16 -3.84
CA GLU A 165 15.53 8.10 -4.01
C GLU A 165 14.99 9.53 -4.11
N GLY A 166 15.51 10.40 -3.24
CA GLY A 166 15.24 11.85 -3.28
C GLY A 166 16.16 12.60 -4.26
N PRO A 167 16.10 13.94 -4.29
CA PRO A 167 16.91 14.76 -5.21
C PRO A 167 18.41 14.67 -4.94
N ASP A 168 18.82 14.37 -3.72
CA ASP A 168 20.22 14.18 -3.30
C ASP A 168 20.67 12.71 -3.39
N GLY A 169 19.81 11.82 -3.91
CA GLY A 169 20.05 10.40 -4.05
C GLY A 169 20.86 10.03 -5.29
N LYS A 170 20.75 8.79 -5.70
CA LYS A 170 21.43 8.28 -6.90
C LYS A 170 21.03 9.07 -8.13
N SER A 171 21.97 9.24 -9.07
CA SER A 171 21.64 9.73 -10.41
C SER A 171 20.66 8.78 -11.10
N PHE A 172 19.97 9.27 -12.14
CA PHE A 172 19.08 8.43 -12.94
C PHE A 172 19.77 7.14 -13.42
N ASP A 173 21.02 7.24 -13.91
CA ASP A 173 21.79 6.10 -14.41
C ASP A 173 22.10 5.10 -13.29
N GLN A 174 22.47 5.58 -12.10
CA GLN A 174 22.73 4.71 -10.96
C GLN A 174 21.45 3.99 -10.46
N LEU A 175 20.32 4.68 -10.51
CA LEU A 175 19.02 4.06 -10.18
C LEU A 175 18.67 3.01 -11.24
N TYR A 176 18.84 3.33 -12.52
CA TYR A 176 18.62 2.39 -13.64
C TYR A 176 19.47 1.13 -13.47
N ASP A 177 20.79 1.27 -13.27
CA ASP A 177 21.69 0.13 -13.10
C ASP A 177 21.27 -0.76 -11.93
N SER A 178 20.94 -0.14 -10.79
CA SER A 178 20.47 -0.86 -9.59
C SER A 178 19.17 -1.62 -9.83
N CYS A 179 18.21 -1.02 -10.55
CA CYS A 179 16.95 -1.67 -10.93
C CYS A 179 17.17 -2.83 -11.89
N ALA A 180 17.94 -2.59 -12.96
CA ALA A 180 18.22 -3.59 -13.98
C ALA A 180 18.93 -4.82 -13.40
N GLU A 181 19.91 -4.63 -12.51
CA GLU A 181 20.59 -5.71 -11.80
C GLU A 181 19.60 -6.57 -10.99
N SER A 182 18.71 -5.94 -10.24
CA SER A 182 17.71 -6.63 -9.40
C SER A 182 16.70 -7.43 -10.22
N LEU A 183 16.40 -7.00 -11.45
CA LEU A 183 15.38 -7.60 -12.29
C LEU A 183 15.86 -8.70 -13.24
N ARG A 184 17.19 -8.77 -13.49
CA ARG A 184 17.73 -9.71 -14.48
C ARG A 184 17.65 -11.18 -14.09
N ALA A 185 17.71 -11.49 -12.79
CA ALA A 185 17.81 -12.86 -12.32
C ALA A 185 16.53 -13.67 -12.54
N ASP A 186 15.39 -13.19 -12.03
CA ASP A 186 14.15 -13.97 -11.94
C ASP A 186 12.94 -13.32 -12.62
N LYS A 187 13.12 -12.22 -13.33
CA LYS A 187 12.06 -11.42 -13.96
C LYS A 187 10.89 -11.12 -12.99
N PRO A 188 11.17 -10.63 -11.79
CA PRO A 188 10.15 -10.38 -10.81
C PRO A 188 9.19 -9.27 -11.26
N ASP A 189 7.96 -9.29 -10.75
CA ASP A 189 7.06 -8.16 -10.87
C ASP A 189 7.70 -6.90 -10.29
N TYR A 190 7.65 -5.78 -11.04
CA TYR A 190 8.20 -4.51 -10.57
C TYR A 190 7.26 -3.33 -10.86
N ALA A 191 7.42 -2.26 -10.10
CA ALA A 191 6.66 -1.02 -10.25
C ALA A 191 7.59 0.19 -10.06
N ILE A 192 7.26 1.28 -10.76
CA ILE A 192 8.02 2.53 -10.68
C ILE A 192 7.12 3.64 -10.16
N GLY A 193 7.55 4.27 -9.05
CA GLY A 193 6.87 5.37 -8.40
C GLY A 193 7.52 6.71 -8.69
N TYR A 194 6.73 7.77 -8.60
CA TYR A 194 7.20 9.14 -8.72
C TYR A 194 6.40 10.10 -7.82
N ALA A 195 7.05 11.12 -7.29
CA ALA A 195 6.36 12.25 -6.68
C ALA A 195 6.00 13.31 -7.74
N SER A 196 6.97 14.12 -8.18
CA SER A 196 6.79 15.11 -9.27
C SER A 196 7.40 14.69 -10.60
N ARG A 197 8.39 13.79 -10.60
CA ARG A 197 9.24 13.41 -11.73
C ARG A 197 8.62 12.36 -12.68
N LYS A 198 7.36 12.55 -13.07
CA LYS A 198 6.61 11.59 -13.93
C LYS A 198 7.30 11.28 -15.26
N LYS A 199 7.94 12.29 -15.87
CA LYS A 199 8.63 12.10 -17.17
C LYS A 199 9.83 11.17 -17.03
N GLU A 200 10.60 11.33 -15.95
CA GLU A 200 11.76 10.50 -15.67
C GLU A 200 11.36 9.07 -15.28
N ALA A 201 10.30 8.92 -14.47
CA ALA A 201 9.74 7.60 -14.16
C ALA A 201 9.30 6.85 -15.43
N ARG A 202 8.69 7.55 -16.39
CA ARG A 202 8.33 6.96 -17.70
C ARG A 202 9.57 6.57 -18.51
N ALA A 203 10.59 7.42 -18.54
CA ALA A 203 11.83 7.11 -19.24
C ALA A 203 12.51 5.87 -18.65
N LEU A 204 12.56 5.79 -17.31
CA LEU A 204 13.08 4.61 -16.61
C LEU A 204 12.30 3.34 -16.97
N ALA A 205 10.97 3.40 -16.96
CA ALA A 205 10.13 2.27 -17.34
C ALA A 205 10.40 1.79 -18.76
N MET A 206 10.50 2.72 -19.72
CA MET A 206 10.76 2.38 -21.13
C MET A 206 12.14 1.72 -21.31
N LEU A 207 13.17 2.25 -20.65
CA LEU A 207 14.51 1.69 -20.73
C LEU A 207 14.58 0.28 -20.13
N LEU A 208 13.94 0.09 -18.96
CA LEU A 208 13.87 -1.23 -18.32
C LEU A 208 13.06 -2.22 -19.17
N GLU A 209 11.94 -1.81 -19.75
CA GLU A 209 11.13 -2.66 -20.63
C GLU A 209 11.89 -3.07 -21.89
N GLU A 210 12.65 -2.14 -22.51
CA GLU A 210 13.49 -2.43 -23.66
C GLU A 210 14.60 -3.43 -23.32
N GLU A 211 15.27 -3.27 -22.18
CA GLU A 211 16.35 -4.14 -21.75
C GLU A 211 15.86 -5.52 -21.30
N LEU A 212 14.80 -5.57 -20.51
CA LEU A 212 14.33 -6.78 -19.83
C LEU A 212 13.34 -7.59 -20.67
N GLY A 213 12.68 -6.93 -21.65
CA GLY A 213 11.64 -7.53 -22.50
C GLY A 213 10.30 -7.71 -21.80
N TYR A 214 10.05 -7.01 -20.70
CA TYR A 214 8.74 -6.96 -20.01
C TYR A 214 8.55 -5.63 -19.27
N ALA A 215 7.29 -5.18 -19.21
CA ALA A 215 6.91 -3.91 -18.63
C ALA A 215 6.73 -3.99 -17.10
N PRO A 216 6.83 -2.84 -16.39
CA PRO A 216 6.40 -2.77 -15.00
C PRO A 216 4.90 -3.07 -14.88
N ILE A 217 4.48 -3.65 -13.74
CA ILE A 217 3.06 -3.85 -13.46
C ILE A 217 2.29 -2.53 -13.43
N THR A 218 2.95 -1.45 -13.02
CA THR A 218 2.38 -0.09 -13.04
C THR A 218 3.45 0.98 -12.91
N LEU A 219 3.08 2.19 -13.40
CA LEU A 219 3.67 3.46 -12.99
C LEU A 219 2.71 4.13 -12.02
N TYR A 220 3.14 4.42 -10.80
CA TYR A 220 2.28 4.96 -9.78
C TYR A 220 2.78 6.29 -9.21
N LYS A 221 1.87 7.10 -8.73
CA LYS A 221 2.21 8.31 -7.99
C LYS A 221 2.41 7.96 -6.52
N LEU A 222 3.50 8.44 -5.93
CA LEU A 222 3.75 8.29 -4.50
C LEU A 222 2.63 8.98 -3.71
N GLY A 223 2.02 8.27 -2.79
CA GLY A 223 1.04 8.80 -1.86
C GLY A 223 1.63 9.84 -0.92
N ALA A 224 0.77 10.48 -0.16
CA ALA A 224 1.14 11.62 0.67
C ALA A 224 2.28 11.32 1.64
N ILE A 225 2.23 10.18 2.32
CA ILE A 225 3.27 9.79 3.27
C ILE A 225 4.58 9.47 2.60
N SER A 226 4.56 8.66 1.55
CA SER A 226 5.76 8.26 0.82
C SER A 226 6.47 9.48 0.22
N ALA A 227 5.71 10.37 -0.39
CA ALA A 227 6.22 11.59 -0.97
C ALA A 227 6.72 12.59 0.10
N TYR A 228 6.03 12.68 1.26
CA TYR A 228 6.42 13.56 2.35
C TYR A 228 7.71 13.11 3.05
N THR A 229 7.84 11.80 3.31
CA THR A 229 9.04 11.25 3.96
C THR A 229 10.25 11.25 3.04
N ALA A 230 10.07 10.94 1.77
CA ALA A 230 11.16 10.88 0.82
C ALA A 230 11.56 12.25 0.26
N SER A 231 10.71 12.90 -0.49
CA SER A 231 10.84 14.24 -1.07
C SER A 231 9.78 14.44 -2.14
N LYS A 232 9.42 15.70 -2.43
CA LYS A 232 8.57 16.05 -3.59
C LYS A 232 9.17 15.64 -4.95
N ASP A 233 10.48 15.39 -5.02
CA ASP A 233 11.19 15.00 -6.24
C ASP A 233 11.63 13.53 -6.22
N ALA A 234 11.05 12.71 -5.35
CA ALA A 234 11.41 11.32 -5.22
C ALA A 234 10.97 10.48 -6.44
N LEU A 235 11.81 9.50 -6.76
CA LEU A 235 11.49 8.32 -7.56
C LEU A 235 11.52 7.10 -6.66
N ALA A 236 10.66 6.13 -6.94
CA ALA A 236 10.62 4.87 -6.23
C ALA A 236 10.70 3.70 -7.20
N PHE A 237 11.36 2.65 -6.77
CA PHE A 237 11.44 1.38 -7.48
C PHE A 237 11.10 0.26 -6.53
N CYS A 238 10.07 -0.51 -6.85
CA CYS A 238 9.63 -1.66 -6.07
C CYS A 238 9.71 -2.91 -6.92
N PHE A 239 10.10 -4.02 -6.32
CA PHE A 239 10.04 -5.32 -6.97
C PHE A 239 9.76 -6.43 -5.97
N LYS A 240 9.15 -7.51 -6.47
CA LYS A 240 8.91 -8.72 -5.72
C LYS A 240 9.96 -9.75 -6.14
N ALA A 241 10.83 -10.16 -5.20
CA ALA A 241 11.85 -11.18 -5.43
C ALA A 241 11.28 -12.59 -5.23
#